data_3e22e93b96adc48d67f6468fd569b274
#
_entry.id   3e22e93b96adc48d67f6468fd569b274
#
_cell.length_a   1.000
_cell.length_b   1.000
_cell.length_c   1.000
_cell.angle_alpha   90.00
_cell.angle_beta   90.00
_cell.angle_gamma   90.00
#
_symmetry.space_group_name_H-M   'P 1'
#
loop_
_entity.id
_entity.type
_entity.pdbx_description
1 polymer ?
#
loop_
_entity_poly.entity_id
_entity_poly.type
_entity_poly.pdbx_seq_one_letter_code
_entity_poly.pdbx_strand_id
1 'polypeptide(L)'
;MKSLVSLSFAWLAAIGFVPAAGAQQGGAPVSTQVSMCTGCHNIPGYQASFPEVHKVPMIAGQSAQYITNALVAYRKGERKHPTMRSVATTLTDQDIKVVADYYSKLGQAPAAPAKPERAAPANVAALLAKANCASCHGENFSKPIDASYPKLAGQYADYLYAALKAYQVDNNPHVGRGNPIMMGMARPYTQAELKVMAQYLASLPGELRLVEQSRFR
;
A
#
# COMPACT_ATOMS: atom_id res chain seq x y z
N MET A 1 35.50 84.33 9.80
CA MET A 1 34.36 83.78 8.99
C MET A 1 34.77 82.35 8.72
N LYS A 2 34.23 81.39 9.46
CA LYS A 2 34.53 79.96 9.33
C LYS A 2 33.27 79.24 8.82
N SER A 3 33.33 78.70 7.59
CA SER A 3 32.23 77.93 6.97
C SER A 3 32.29 76.51 7.53
N LEU A 4 31.18 76.06 8.11
CA LEU A 4 30.94 74.68 8.50
C LEU A 4 30.29 73.94 7.31
N VAL A 5 30.98 72.91 6.81
CA VAL A 5 30.48 71.99 5.81
C VAL A 5 29.83 70.80 6.55
N SER A 6 28.51 70.69 6.44
CA SER A 6 27.75 69.54 6.98
C SER A 6 27.82 68.40 5.97
N LEU A 7 28.47 67.29 6.35
CA LEU A 7 28.41 66.00 5.65
C LEU A 7 27.15 65.23 6.12
N SER A 8 26.14 65.13 5.23
CA SER A 8 24.99 64.25 5.46
C SER A 8 25.35 62.84 5.02
N PHE A 9 25.48 61.91 5.96
CA PHE A 9 25.57 60.48 5.68
C PHE A 9 24.18 59.89 5.37
N ALA A 10 23.98 59.54 4.13
CA ALA A 10 22.81 58.80 3.72
C ALA A 10 23.01 57.31 4.02
N TRP A 11 22.26 56.80 4.97
CA TRP A 11 22.20 55.35 5.24
C TRP A 11 21.26 54.66 4.20
N LEU A 12 21.85 53.96 3.25
CA LEU A 12 21.09 53.02 2.40
C LEU A 12 20.77 51.76 3.21
N ALA A 13 19.53 51.62 3.63
CA ALA A 13 19.03 50.37 4.19
C ALA A 13 18.87 49.36 3.04
N ALA A 14 19.79 48.41 2.93
CA ALA A 14 19.65 47.25 2.08
C ALA A 14 18.54 46.34 2.66
N ILE A 15 17.32 46.37 2.11
CA ILE A 15 16.24 45.45 2.41
C ILE A 15 16.64 44.13 1.74
N GLY A 16 17.25 43.23 2.54
CA GLY A 16 17.52 41.86 2.13
C GLY A 16 16.21 41.13 1.86
N PHE A 17 15.98 40.79 0.61
CA PHE A 17 14.90 39.90 0.20
C PHE A 17 15.25 38.49 0.70
N VAL A 18 14.67 38.06 1.83
CA VAL A 18 14.73 36.68 2.27
C VAL A 18 13.76 35.90 1.36
N PRO A 19 14.24 34.95 0.53
CA PRO A 19 13.32 34.12 -0.19
C PRO A 19 12.50 33.30 0.83
N ALA A 20 11.20 33.46 0.79
CA ALA A 20 10.27 32.66 1.57
C ALA A 20 10.58 31.19 1.27
N ALA A 21 11.06 30.47 2.28
CA ALA A 21 11.24 29.03 2.23
C ALA A 21 9.92 28.39 1.76
N GLY A 22 10.03 27.53 0.77
CA GLY A 22 8.91 26.97 0.04
C GLY A 22 7.79 26.51 0.94
N ALA A 23 6.59 26.98 0.63
CA ALA A 23 5.36 26.46 1.19
C ALA A 23 5.38 24.93 0.96
N GLN A 24 5.48 24.17 2.04
CA GLN A 24 5.16 22.74 2.02
C GLN A 24 3.80 22.63 1.36
N GLN A 25 3.73 21.88 0.27
CA GLN A 25 2.46 21.54 -0.37
C GLN A 25 1.64 20.82 0.67
N GLY A 26 0.78 21.57 1.34
CA GLY A 26 -0.24 21.03 2.22
C GLY A 26 -1.12 20.16 1.34
N GLY A 27 -0.97 18.84 1.44
CA GLY A 27 -1.85 17.90 0.76
C GLY A 27 -3.29 18.27 1.08
N ALA A 28 -4.19 18.13 0.11
CA ALA A 28 -5.62 18.34 0.30
C ALA A 28 -6.06 17.67 1.62
N PRO A 29 -6.97 18.28 2.38
CA PRO A 29 -7.40 17.73 3.66
C PRO A 29 -7.91 16.31 3.44
N VAL A 30 -7.33 15.37 4.18
CA VAL A 30 -7.72 13.96 4.14
C VAL A 30 -9.19 13.89 4.54
N SER A 31 -10.04 13.39 3.64
CA SER A 31 -11.46 13.26 3.91
C SER A 31 -11.70 12.39 5.16
N THR A 32 -12.82 12.58 5.84
CA THR A 32 -13.16 11.80 7.04
C THR A 32 -13.13 10.30 6.78
N GLN A 33 -13.55 9.87 5.58
CA GLN A 33 -13.57 8.47 5.15
C GLN A 33 -12.14 7.87 5.11
N VAL A 34 -11.14 8.64 4.72
CA VAL A 34 -9.76 8.18 4.62
C VAL A 34 -9.06 8.22 5.98
N SER A 35 -9.49 9.09 6.89
CA SER A 35 -8.83 9.31 8.18
C SER A 35 -8.69 8.03 9.02
N MET A 36 -9.71 7.17 9.03
CA MET A 36 -9.66 5.91 9.77
C MET A 36 -8.66 4.91 9.18
N CYS A 37 -8.40 4.98 7.88
CA CYS A 37 -7.46 4.08 7.20
C CYS A 37 -6.01 4.46 7.51
N THR A 38 -5.72 5.78 7.59
CA THR A 38 -4.37 6.30 7.83
C THR A 38 -3.82 5.89 9.20
N GLY A 39 -4.69 5.65 10.20
CA GLY A 39 -4.31 5.21 11.54
C GLY A 39 -3.64 3.84 11.61
N CYS A 40 -3.72 3.05 10.53
CA CYS A 40 -3.08 1.75 10.43
C CYS A 40 -2.21 1.64 9.16
N HIS A 41 -2.75 1.97 7.99
CA HIS A 41 -2.10 1.75 6.69
C HIS A 41 -1.00 2.77 6.34
N ASN A 42 -0.87 3.86 7.11
CA ASN A 42 0.13 4.91 6.89
C ASN A 42 1.16 5.01 8.04
N ILE A 43 1.20 4.03 8.95
CA ILE A 43 2.15 3.99 10.07
C ILE A 43 3.26 2.98 9.78
N PRO A 44 4.54 3.41 9.76
CA PRO A 44 5.66 2.51 9.56
C PRO A 44 5.68 1.38 10.60
N GLY A 45 5.82 0.15 10.13
CA GLY A 45 5.97 -1.02 11.00
C GLY A 45 4.73 -1.40 11.81
N TYR A 46 3.58 -0.74 11.60
CA TYR A 46 2.36 -1.08 12.31
C TYR A 46 1.94 -2.52 12.03
N GLN A 47 1.63 -3.27 13.09
CA GLN A 47 1.31 -4.68 13.01
C GLN A 47 -0.12 -4.97 13.48
N ALA A 48 -0.76 -5.89 12.78
CA ALA A 48 -1.96 -6.57 13.26
C ALA A 48 -1.54 -7.84 14.03
N SER A 49 -2.28 -8.19 15.06
CA SER A 49 -2.05 -9.40 15.86
C SER A 49 -2.93 -10.58 15.45
N PHE A 50 -3.90 -10.35 14.57
CA PHE A 50 -4.87 -11.35 14.16
C PHE A 50 -4.84 -11.57 12.64
N PRO A 51 -4.94 -12.83 12.13
CA PRO A 51 -4.96 -14.12 12.83
C PRO A 51 -3.58 -14.55 13.37
N GLU A 52 -2.56 -13.85 13.01
CA GLU A 52 -1.17 -13.95 13.45
C GLU A 52 -0.51 -12.58 13.30
N VAL A 53 0.62 -12.37 13.95
CA VAL A 53 1.34 -11.09 13.85
C VAL A 53 1.87 -10.90 12.44
N HIS A 54 1.43 -9.82 11.79
CA HIS A 54 1.92 -9.39 10.48
C HIS A 54 1.79 -7.87 10.32
N LYS A 55 2.59 -7.28 9.44
CA LYS A 55 2.47 -5.87 9.12
C LYS A 55 1.14 -5.57 8.44
N VAL A 56 0.53 -4.46 8.80
CA VAL A 56 -0.63 -3.93 8.09
C VAL A 56 -0.20 -3.59 6.66
N PRO A 57 -0.90 -4.10 5.63
CA PRO A 57 -0.42 -4.01 4.25
C PRO A 57 -0.35 -2.59 3.72
N MET A 58 0.62 -2.36 2.84
CA MET A 58 0.65 -1.17 2.00
C MET A 58 -0.52 -1.20 1.03
N ILE A 59 -1.26 -0.10 0.95
CA ILE A 59 -2.40 0.06 0.03
C ILE A 59 -2.24 1.27 -0.90
N ALA A 60 -1.31 2.19 -0.61
CA ALA A 60 -0.99 3.28 -1.51
C ALA A 60 -0.31 2.74 -2.78
N GLY A 61 -0.77 3.22 -3.94
CA GLY A 61 -0.35 2.74 -5.25
C GLY A 61 -1.04 1.45 -5.73
N GLN A 62 -1.91 0.86 -4.92
CA GLN A 62 -2.72 -0.31 -5.33
C GLN A 62 -3.85 0.13 -6.28
N SER A 63 -4.33 -0.78 -7.13
CA SER A 63 -5.45 -0.51 -8.03
C SER A 63 -6.72 -0.10 -7.26
N ALA A 64 -7.39 0.96 -7.72
CA ALA A 64 -8.67 1.38 -7.14
C ALA A 64 -9.73 0.27 -7.22
N GLN A 65 -9.80 -0.47 -8.33
CA GLN A 65 -10.74 -1.58 -8.49
C GLN A 65 -10.47 -2.69 -7.48
N TYR A 66 -9.18 -3.05 -7.26
CA TYR A 66 -8.85 -4.05 -6.25
C TYR A 66 -9.17 -3.59 -4.82
N ILE A 67 -8.89 -2.32 -4.48
CA ILE A 67 -9.24 -1.77 -3.16
C ILE A 67 -10.75 -1.82 -2.94
N THR A 68 -11.52 -1.40 -3.95
CA THR A 68 -13.00 -1.48 -3.93
C THR A 68 -13.46 -2.92 -3.69
N ASN A 69 -12.98 -3.86 -4.49
CA ASN A 69 -13.38 -5.27 -4.37
C ASN A 69 -12.98 -5.86 -2.99
N ALA A 70 -11.82 -5.49 -2.46
CA ALA A 70 -11.37 -5.94 -1.15
C ALA A 70 -12.27 -5.42 -0.02
N LEU A 71 -12.64 -4.14 -0.04
CA LEU A 71 -13.52 -3.54 0.96
C LEU A 71 -14.94 -4.14 0.88
N VAL A 72 -15.48 -4.33 -0.32
CA VAL A 72 -16.76 -5.01 -0.52
C VAL A 72 -16.72 -6.44 -0.01
N ALA A 73 -15.65 -7.20 -0.29
CA ALA A 73 -15.48 -8.57 0.19
C ALA A 73 -15.38 -8.64 1.72
N TYR A 74 -14.73 -7.68 2.38
CA TYR A 74 -14.74 -7.57 3.84
C TYR A 74 -16.15 -7.29 4.38
N ARG A 75 -16.88 -6.35 3.80
CA ARG A 75 -18.24 -6.00 4.20
C ARG A 75 -19.19 -7.19 4.07
N LYS A 76 -19.08 -7.97 2.99
CA LYS A 76 -19.87 -9.19 2.75
C LYS A 76 -19.40 -10.40 3.59
N GLY A 77 -18.23 -10.35 4.23
CA GLY A 77 -17.67 -11.48 4.96
C GLY A 77 -17.02 -12.57 4.08
N GLU A 78 -16.87 -12.31 2.77
CA GLU A 78 -16.13 -13.17 1.85
C GLU A 78 -14.62 -13.13 2.15
N ARG A 79 -14.15 -11.99 2.65
CA ARG A 79 -12.81 -11.78 3.18
C ARG A 79 -12.93 -11.53 4.68
N LYS A 80 -12.48 -12.51 5.46
CA LYS A 80 -12.70 -12.53 6.91
C LYS A 80 -11.49 -11.98 7.64
N HIS A 81 -11.68 -10.85 8.32
CA HIS A 81 -10.73 -10.21 9.22
C HIS A 81 -11.54 -9.27 10.11
N PRO A 82 -11.69 -9.53 11.40
CA PRO A 82 -12.60 -8.79 12.29
C PRO A 82 -12.46 -7.28 12.19
N THR A 83 -11.24 -6.75 12.34
CA THR A 83 -10.96 -5.31 12.27
C THR A 83 -11.38 -4.72 10.93
N MET A 84 -10.95 -5.33 9.80
CA MET A 84 -11.29 -4.81 8.47
C MET A 84 -12.76 -4.96 8.13
N ARG A 85 -13.42 -5.99 8.63
CA ARG A 85 -14.87 -6.13 8.51
C ARG A 85 -15.60 -5.02 9.24
N SER A 86 -15.21 -4.74 10.50
CA SER A 86 -15.79 -3.63 11.27
C SER A 86 -15.64 -2.29 10.55
N VAL A 87 -14.47 -1.99 10.00
CA VAL A 87 -14.25 -0.78 9.19
C VAL A 87 -15.11 -0.79 7.93
N ALA A 88 -15.10 -1.89 7.16
CA ALA A 88 -15.79 -1.94 5.88
C ALA A 88 -17.32 -1.88 5.99
N THR A 89 -17.90 -2.36 7.09
CA THR A 89 -19.35 -2.30 7.33
C THR A 89 -19.87 -0.89 7.61
N THR A 90 -19.00 0.04 8.01
CA THR A 90 -19.37 1.45 8.23
C THR A 90 -19.33 2.29 6.94
N LEU A 91 -18.77 1.76 5.84
CA LEU A 91 -18.58 2.48 4.60
C LEU A 91 -19.77 2.27 3.64
N THR A 92 -20.26 3.34 3.05
CA THR A 92 -21.14 3.29 1.89
C THR A 92 -20.37 2.94 0.61
N ASP A 93 -21.04 2.63 -0.48
CA ASP A 93 -20.38 2.40 -1.78
C ASP A 93 -19.64 3.64 -2.28
N GLN A 94 -20.17 4.82 -1.99
CA GLN A 94 -19.49 6.09 -2.32
C GLN A 94 -18.25 6.29 -1.47
N ASP A 95 -18.27 5.97 -0.17
CA ASP A 95 -17.09 6.05 0.69
C ASP A 95 -15.99 5.09 0.23
N ILE A 96 -16.37 3.86 -0.12
CA ILE A 96 -15.45 2.86 -0.69
C ILE A 96 -14.77 3.41 -1.95
N LYS A 97 -15.54 4.05 -2.84
CA LYS A 97 -15.00 4.66 -4.04
C LYS A 97 -14.01 5.78 -3.73
N VAL A 98 -14.36 6.68 -2.80
CA VAL A 98 -13.48 7.77 -2.37
C VAL A 98 -12.16 7.24 -1.80
N VAL A 99 -12.23 6.25 -0.91
CA VAL A 99 -11.04 5.61 -0.31
C VAL A 99 -10.20 4.93 -1.38
N ALA A 100 -10.80 4.18 -2.29
CA ALA A 100 -10.11 3.48 -3.36
C ALA A 100 -9.40 4.45 -4.32
N ASP A 101 -10.08 5.50 -4.75
CA ASP A 101 -9.52 6.54 -5.62
C ASP A 101 -8.36 7.29 -4.94
N TYR A 102 -8.50 7.59 -3.65
CA TYR A 102 -7.44 8.24 -2.87
C TYR A 102 -6.18 7.38 -2.80
N TYR A 103 -6.29 6.14 -2.31
CA TYR A 103 -5.13 5.28 -2.12
C TYR A 103 -4.47 4.83 -3.42
N SER A 104 -5.23 4.68 -4.50
CA SER A 104 -4.67 4.33 -5.80
C SER A 104 -3.74 5.42 -6.37
N LYS A 105 -3.98 6.68 -6.01
CA LYS A 105 -3.20 7.86 -6.44
C LYS A 105 -2.16 8.31 -5.41
N LEU A 106 -2.27 7.84 -4.17
CA LEU A 106 -1.37 8.24 -3.09
C LEU A 106 0.02 7.64 -3.31
N GLY A 107 1.06 8.48 -3.18
CA GLY A 107 2.44 8.03 -3.23
C GLY A 107 2.83 7.39 -4.55
N GLN A 108 2.43 7.99 -5.67
CA GLN A 108 2.81 7.49 -7.00
C GLN A 108 4.31 7.27 -7.08
N ALA A 109 4.69 6.06 -7.44
CA ALA A 109 6.06 5.62 -7.61
C ALA A 109 6.40 5.55 -9.11
N PRO A 110 7.69 5.57 -9.46
CA PRO A 110 8.12 5.16 -10.78
C PRO A 110 7.54 3.79 -11.12
N ALA A 111 7.20 3.58 -12.39
CA ALA A 111 6.69 2.30 -12.84
C ALA A 111 7.70 1.19 -12.53
N ALA A 112 7.22 0.09 -11.97
CA ALA A 112 8.06 -1.08 -11.75
C ALA A 112 8.55 -1.65 -13.10
N PRO A 113 9.75 -2.28 -13.14
CA PRO A 113 10.28 -2.93 -14.32
C PRO A 113 9.28 -3.91 -14.94
N ALA A 114 9.33 -4.09 -16.26
CA ALA A 114 8.41 -5.01 -16.94
C ALA A 114 8.61 -6.47 -16.50
N LYS A 115 9.86 -6.82 -16.16
CA LYS A 115 10.24 -8.15 -15.65
C LYS A 115 10.90 -8.02 -14.29
N PRO A 116 10.89 -9.07 -13.46
CA PRO A 116 11.62 -9.07 -12.20
C PRO A 116 13.11 -8.78 -12.43
N GLU A 117 13.66 -7.80 -11.74
CA GLU A 117 15.11 -7.50 -11.78
C GLU A 117 15.95 -8.61 -11.14
N ARG A 118 15.33 -9.38 -10.25
CA ARG A 118 15.96 -10.47 -9.54
C ARG A 118 15.28 -11.78 -9.89
N ALA A 119 16.05 -12.74 -10.41
CA ALA A 119 15.55 -14.08 -10.64
C ALA A 119 15.16 -14.76 -9.29
N ALA A 120 14.07 -15.51 -9.33
CA ALA A 120 13.70 -16.34 -8.20
C ALA A 120 14.72 -17.49 -8.01
N PRO A 121 15.03 -17.88 -6.75
CA PRO A 121 15.71 -19.14 -6.51
C PRO A 121 14.99 -20.30 -7.21
N ALA A 122 15.72 -21.29 -7.70
CA ALA A 122 15.17 -22.35 -8.57
C ALA A 122 13.93 -23.04 -7.98
N ASN A 123 13.95 -23.34 -6.68
CA ASN A 123 12.80 -23.93 -5.97
C ASN A 123 11.59 -22.98 -5.94
N VAL A 124 11.79 -21.68 -5.76
CA VAL A 124 10.71 -20.68 -5.75
C VAL A 124 10.17 -20.46 -7.17
N ALA A 125 11.06 -20.40 -8.17
CA ALA A 125 10.67 -20.28 -9.57
C ALA A 125 9.76 -21.44 -10.00
N ALA A 126 10.10 -22.67 -9.60
CA ALA A 126 9.29 -23.86 -9.88
C ALA A 126 7.89 -23.76 -9.22
N LEU A 127 7.80 -23.27 -7.99
CA LEU A 127 6.51 -23.08 -7.29
C LEU A 127 5.66 -22.01 -7.97
N LEU A 128 6.24 -20.86 -8.32
CA LEU A 128 5.52 -19.77 -8.98
C LEU A 128 5.04 -20.17 -10.39
N ALA A 129 5.85 -20.94 -11.13
CA ALA A 129 5.48 -21.47 -12.43
C ALA A 129 4.35 -22.51 -12.33
N LYS A 130 4.44 -23.45 -11.36
CA LYS A 130 3.39 -24.44 -11.09
C LYS A 130 2.07 -23.78 -10.71
N ALA A 131 2.12 -22.72 -9.89
CA ALA A 131 0.95 -21.95 -9.48
C ALA A 131 0.50 -20.93 -10.55
N ASN A 132 1.27 -20.77 -11.64
CA ASN A 132 0.98 -19.85 -12.74
C ASN A 132 0.64 -18.41 -12.28
N CYS A 133 1.30 -17.93 -11.24
CA CYS A 133 0.98 -16.66 -10.58
C CYS A 133 1.09 -15.46 -11.53
N ALA A 134 2.11 -15.48 -12.42
CA ALA A 134 2.38 -14.40 -13.35
C ALA A 134 1.28 -14.21 -14.41
N SER A 135 0.52 -15.24 -14.75
CA SER A 135 -0.56 -15.14 -15.73
C SER A 135 -1.67 -14.15 -15.35
N CYS A 136 -1.89 -13.94 -14.04
CA CYS A 136 -2.90 -13.02 -13.53
C CYS A 136 -2.26 -11.76 -12.90
N HIS A 137 -1.17 -11.93 -12.15
CA HIS A 137 -0.52 -10.84 -11.43
C HIS A 137 0.55 -10.09 -12.24
N GLY A 138 0.79 -10.51 -13.51
CA GLY A 138 1.81 -9.98 -14.40
C GLY A 138 3.20 -10.54 -14.11
N GLU A 139 4.11 -10.49 -15.08
CA GLU A 139 5.46 -11.08 -14.99
C GLU A 139 6.28 -10.48 -13.83
N ASN A 140 6.12 -9.19 -13.56
CA ASN A 140 6.81 -8.48 -12.48
C ASN A 140 5.99 -8.40 -11.18
N PHE A 141 4.81 -9.00 -11.13
CA PHE A 141 3.88 -8.95 -10.00
C PHE A 141 3.44 -7.54 -9.56
N SER A 142 3.69 -6.52 -10.39
CA SER A 142 3.23 -5.13 -10.18
C SER A 142 2.27 -4.64 -11.24
N LYS A 143 2.16 -5.34 -12.37
CA LYS A 143 1.27 -5.00 -13.49
C LYS A 143 0.32 -6.16 -13.78
N PRO A 144 -0.70 -6.38 -12.94
CA PRO A 144 -1.71 -7.40 -13.18
C PRO A 144 -2.38 -7.21 -14.54
N ILE A 145 -2.86 -8.29 -15.13
CA ILE A 145 -3.59 -8.24 -16.42
C ILE A 145 -4.97 -7.60 -16.30
N ASP A 146 -5.52 -7.51 -15.10
CA ASP A 146 -6.80 -6.89 -14.79
C ASP A 146 -6.69 -6.06 -13.50
N ALA A 147 -7.36 -4.92 -13.47
CA ALA A 147 -7.33 -3.99 -12.34
C ALA A 147 -7.98 -4.54 -11.06
N SER A 148 -8.77 -5.61 -11.15
CA SER A 148 -9.34 -6.31 -10.00
C SER A 148 -8.35 -7.22 -9.29
N TYR A 149 -7.21 -7.54 -9.91
CA TYR A 149 -6.15 -8.32 -9.28
C TYR A 149 -5.14 -7.43 -8.58
N PRO A 150 -4.60 -7.87 -7.43
CA PRO A 150 -3.67 -7.04 -6.67
C PRO A 150 -2.27 -7.00 -7.29
N LYS A 151 -1.61 -5.85 -7.13
CA LYS A 151 -0.15 -5.74 -7.20
C LYS A 151 0.44 -6.45 -5.97
N LEU A 152 1.48 -7.24 -6.16
CA LEU A 152 2.09 -8.08 -5.11
C LEU A 152 3.54 -7.69 -4.81
N ALA A 153 4.31 -7.29 -5.84
CA ALA A 153 5.73 -6.96 -5.69
C ALA A 153 5.94 -5.85 -4.66
N GLY A 154 6.91 -6.04 -3.78
CA GLY A 154 7.26 -5.11 -2.73
C GLY A 154 6.32 -5.07 -1.52
N GLN A 155 5.21 -5.82 -1.54
CA GLN A 155 4.33 -5.93 -0.37
C GLN A 155 5.02 -6.70 0.76
N TYR A 156 4.64 -6.46 2.01
CA TYR A 156 5.23 -7.14 3.16
C TYR A 156 5.09 -8.65 3.10
N ALA A 157 6.19 -9.37 3.31
CA ALA A 157 6.25 -10.82 3.20
C ALA A 157 5.34 -11.54 4.19
N ASP A 158 5.28 -11.05 5.43
CA ASP A 158 4.42 -11.56 6.49
C ASP A 158 2.93 -11.41 6.14
N TYR A 159 2.55 -10.25 5.59
CA TYR A 159 1.18 -10.04 5.11
C TYR A 159 0.84 -10.93 3.89
N LEU A 160 1.74 -11.04 2.90
CA LEU A 160 1.52 -11.91 1.75
C LEU A 160 1.34 -13.36 2.18
N TYR A 161 2.15 -13.81 3.13
CA TYR A 161 2.06 -15.16 3.69
C TYR A 161 0.72 -15.36 4.43
N ALA A 162 0.34 -14.45 5.33
CA ALA A 162 -0.95 -14.50 6.00
C ALA A 162 -2.13 -14.50 5.00
N ALA A 163 -2.01 -13.73 3.92
CA ALA A 163 -3.00 -13.67 2.86
C ALA A 163 -3.13 -14.99 2.08
N LEU A 164 -2.01 -15.63 1.72
CA LEU A 164 -2.00 -16.91 1.04
C LEU A 164 -2.57 -18.04 1.92
N LYS A 165 -2.20 -18.07 3.20
CA LYS A 165 -2.77 -18.98 4.19
C LYS A 165 -4.28 -18.83 4.32
N ALA A 166 -4.78 -17.60 4.31
CA ALA A 166 -6.20 -17.33 4.46
C ALA A 166 -7.05 -17.94 3.32
N TYR A 167 -6.47 -18.19 2.13
CA TYR A 167 -7.15 -18.90 1.05
C TYR A 167 -7.21 -20.43 1.27
N GLN A 168 -6.43 -20.97 2.21
CA GLN A 168 -6.48 -22.39 2.57
C GLN A 168 -7.48 -22.68 3.70
N VAL A 169 -8.02 -21.63 4.33
CA VAL A 169 -8.93 -21.78 5.48
C VAL A 169 -10.36 -21.98 5.01
N ASP A 170 -10.95 -23.10 5.41
CA ASP A 170 -12.36 -23.40 5.21
C ASP A 170 -13.15 -23.24 6.51
N ASN A 171 -14.43 -22.89 6.39
CA ASN A 171 -15.42 -22.92 7.47
C ASN A 171 -15.07 -22.20 8.79
N ASN A 172 -14.09 -21.26 8.76
CA ASN A 172 -13.77 -20.45 9.91
C ASN A 172 -14.58 -19.14 9.85
N PRO A 173 -15.29 -18.72 10.92
CA PRO A 173 -16.10 -17.51 10.90
C PRO A 173 -15.27 -16.21 10.90
N HIS A 174 -14.03 -16.25 11.36
CA HIS A 174 -13.19 -15.06 11.59
C HIS A 174 -11.98 -14.94 10.66
N VAL A 175 -11.52 -16.04 10.08
CA VAL A 175 -10.36 -16.11 9.19
C VAL A 175 -10.73 -16.76 7.88
N GLY A 176 -10.16 -16.28 6.77
CA GLY A 176 -10.33 -16.87 5.47
C GLY A 176 -10.59 -15.84 4.36
N ARG A 177 -10.39 -16.28 3.13
CA ARG A 177 -10.64 -15.51 1.91
C ARG A 177 -11.40 -16.40 0.91
N GLY A 178 -12.62 -15.98 0.55
CA GLY A 178 -13.56 -16.78 -0.25
C GLY A 178 -13.39 -16.63 -1.77
N ASN A 179 -12.26 -16.11 -2.28
CA ASN A 179 -12.04 -16.05 -3.72
C ASN A 179 -11.71 -17.46 -4.28
N PRO A 180 -12.58 -18.09 -5.10
CA PRO A 180 -12.40 -19.47 -5.51
C PRO A 180 -11.17 -19.71 -6.38
N ILE A 181 -10.77 -18.74 -7.22
CA ILE A 181 -9.57 -18.84 -8.04
C ILE A 181 -8.33 -18.92 -7.14
N MET A 182 -8.18 -17.95 -6.22
CA MET A 182 -7.04 -17.93 -5.32
C MET A 182 -7.03 -19.07 -4.31
N MET A 183 -8.21 -19.58 -3.91
CA MET A 183 -8.32 -20.81 -3.11
C MET A 183 -7.74 -22.00 -3.87
N GLY A 184 -8.10 -22.18 -5.13
CA GLY A 184 -7.53 -23.22 -6.00
C GLY A 184 -6.03 -23.09 -6.20
N MET A 185 -5.52 -21.85 -6.30
CA MET A 185 -4.09 -21.58 -6.46
C MET A 185 -3.27 -21.80 -5.19
N ALA A 186 -3.81 -21.50 -4.00
CA ALA A 186 -3.06 -21.59 -2.74
C ALA A 186 -3.13 -22.97 -2.07
N ARG A 187 -4.24 -23.67 -2.18
CA ARG A 187 -4.49 -24.96 -1.49
C ARG A 187 -3.46 -26.06 -1.74
N PRO A 188 -2.89 -26.23 -2.94
CA PRO A 188 -1.96 -27.31 -3.21
C PRO A 188 -0.59 -27.17 -2.51
N TYR A 189 -0.34 -26.05 -1.85
CA TYR A 189 0.99 -25.71 -1.32
C TYR A 189 1.06 -25.83 0.20
N THR A 190 2.21 -26.28 0.69
CA THR A 190 2.53 -26.28 2.12
C THR A 190 2.76 -24.86 2.64
N GLN A 191 2.66 -24.70 3.95
CA GLN A 191 2.94 -23.41 4.61
C GLN A 191 4.37 -22.91 4.32
N ALA A 192 5.34 -23.82 4.24
CA ALA A 192 6.74 -23.48 3.92
C ALA A 192 6.86 -22.94 2.48
N GLU A 193 6.20 -23.58 1.52
CA GLU A 193 6.18 -23.15 0.12
C GLU A 193 5.48 -21.79 -0.05
N LEU A 194 4.34 -21.56 0.62
CA LEU A 194 3.66 -20.26 0.61
C LEU A 194 4.55 -19.17 1.20
N LYS A 195 5.30 -19.49 2.26
CA LYS A 195 6.21 -18.54 2.92
C LYS A 195 7.36 -18.10 2.01
N VAL A 196 8.02 -19.03 1.32
CA VAL A 196 9.14 -18.67 0.42
C VAL A 196 8.67 -17.92 -0.82
N MET A 197 7.47 -18.24 -1.35
CA MET A 197 6.85 -17.46 -2.42
C MET A 197 6.55 -16.03 -1.95
N ALA A 198 5.96 -15.85 -0.77
CA ALA A 198 5.68 -14.54 -0.19
C ALA A 198 6.94 -13.71 0.03
N GLN A 199 8.02 -14.33 0.52
CA GLN A 199 9.33 -13.67 0.71
C GLN A 199 9.92 -13.18 -0.61
N TYR A 200 9.86 -14.01 -1.64
CA TYR A 200 10.35 -13.61 -2.96
C TYR A 200 9.56 -12.43 -3.53
N LEU A 201 8.22 -12.50 -3.54
CA LEU A 201 7.37 -11.41 -4.03
C LEU A 201 7.60 -10.10 -3.27
N ALA A 202 7.82 -10.17 -1.97
CA ALA A 202 8.14 -9.01 -1.14
C ALA A 202 9.51 -8.40 -1.48
N SER A 203 10.46 -9.19 -1.98
CA SER A 203 11.81 -8.73 -2.35
C SER A 203 11.88 -8.02 -3.70
N LEU A 204 10.82 -8.09 -4.49
CA LEU A 204 10.78 -7.47 -5.81
C LEU A 204 10.48 -5.97 -5.72
N PRO A 205 11.09 -5.15 -6.59
CA PRO A 205 10.70 -3.75 -6.73
C PRO A 205 9.26 -3.66 -7.23
N GLY A 206 8.43 -2.94 -6.47
CA GLY A 206 7.01 -2.78 -6.76
C GLY A 206 6.56 -1.32 -6.75
N GLU A 207 5.28 -1.11 -7.00
CA GLU A 207 4.65 0.22 -7.03
C GLU A 207 3.89 0.53 -5.74
N LEU A 208 3.78 -0.43 -4.82
CA LEU A 208 3.16 -0.23 -3.51
C LEU A 208 4.05 0.61 -2.61
N ARG A 209 3.44 1.50 -1.83
CA ARG A 209 4.15 2.40 -0.91
C ARG A 209 3.49 2.46 0.45
N LEU A 210 4.32 2.69 1.46
CA LEU A 210 3.89 3.26 2.72
C LEU A 210 4.04 4.78 2.59
N VAL A 211 2.95 5.54 2.77
CA VAL A 211 2.98 7.00 2.74
C VAL A 211 2.61 7.51 4.12
N GLU A 212 3.62 7.99 4.85
CA GLU A 212 3.45 8.50 6.19
C GLU A 212 2.64 9.80 6.20
N GLN A 213 1.78 9.96 7.21
CA GLN A 213 1.06 11.21 7.45
C GLN A 213 1.85 12.07 8.43
N SER A 214 2.11 13.33 8.07
CA SER A 214 2.91 14.26 8.90
C SER A 214 2.36 14.49 10.31
N ARG A 215 1.05 14.37 10.50
CA ARG A 215 0.40 14.51 11.81
C ARG A 215 0.66 13.39 12.82
N PHE A 216 1.31 12.32 12.39
CA PHE A 216 1.72 11.21 13.27
C PHE A 216 3.22 11.22 13.58
N ARG A 217 3.90 12.34 13.28
CA ARG A 217 5.31 12.58 13.62
C ARG A 217 5.42 13.40 14.89
#